data_671e47a0e45bc27054628ac21a32f476
#
_entry.id   671e47a0e45bc27054628ac21a32f476
#
_cell.length_a   1.000
_cell.length_b   1.000
_cell.length_c   1.000
_cell.angle_alpha   90.00
_cell.angle_beta   90.00
_cell.angle_gamma   90.00
#
_symmetry.space_group_name_H-M   'P 1'
#
loop_
_entity.id
_entity.type
_entity.pdbx_description
1 polymer ?
#
loop_
_entity_poly.entity_id
_entity_poly.type
_entity_poly.pdbx_seq_one_letter_code
_entity_poly.pdbx_strand_id
1 'polypeptide(L)'
;MNLSLFIKPKASLLLYFIYFLFCTFYFVLSATHVSAQSIKGAWKGELNISGMSLPLIFHIDSTQQGFVSTMDSPSQGAKGIPTNTTVFLNNELLIQIDKIQFVYKGKLVAQDAINGEVTQHGKTFPINLQRHVKQDSVKLKPQEPIAPFPYEQEEITFNHPTAGHTLAGTLCLPKENPTGACVILISGSGPQNRDEELMGHKPFLVLADYLARQGIAVLRYDDRGVGKSTGDFSVATTEYFVTDVEAAISYLNARKGITSIGLIGHSEGGVIAPMVASRNPSQVKFIVMLAGTGLPGKDILFLQNQLISKANGVADAQIKKANSLNEKLFALVLNSEDSIEIRKEASKLVSEYSSSRVTDEDLDLLLAQINSPWFRYFLTLDPRPYLEKTTCHVLALNGSLDLQVPAKENLAQIKIALKKANNVHFKVVELKGLNHLFQKAKTGSPSEYANIDETFNPKALQIIGKWILQIYK
;
A
#
# COMPACT_ATOMS: atom_id res chain seq x y z
N MET A 1 -78.75 64.70 -35.22
CA MET A 1 -78.72 65.43 -33.96
C MET A 1 -77.70 64.74 -33.08
N ASN A 2 -76.48 65.31 -33.01
CA ASN A 2 -75.73 65.69 -31.84
C ASN A 2 -75.82 64.80 -30.64
N LEU A 3 -74.75 64.26 -30.12
CA LEU A 3 -73.69 64.97 -29.38
C LEU A 3 -72.52 64.06 -29.10
N SER A 4 -71.32 64.60 -29.43
CA SER A 4 -70.05 64.21 -28.90
C SER A 4 -69.98 64.18 -27.40
N LEU A 5 -68.98 63.40 -26.82
CA LEU A 5 -67.98 63.93 -25.89
C LEU A 5 -67.05 62.81 -25.37
N PHE A 6 -65.81 63.00 -25.72
CA PHE A 6 -64.59 62.86 -24.93
C PHE A 6 -64.67 61.96 -23.65
N ILE A 7 -63.90 60.88 -23.67
CA ILE A 7 -63.08 60.48 -22.52
C ILE A 7 -61.71 60.08 -23.02
N LYS A 8 -60.69 60.76 -22.53
CA LYS A 8 -59.27 60.64 -22.88
C LYS A 8 -58.66 59.34 -22.35
N PRO A 9 -57.66 58.78 -23.04
CA PRO A 9 -56.96 57.58 -22.61
C PRO A 9 -55.86 58.00 -21.61
N LYS A 10 -56.08 57.79 -20.30
CA LYS A 10 -55.03 57.87 -19.27
C LYS A 10 -54.79 56.55 -18.56
N ALA A 11 -55.54 55.50 -18.87
CA ALA A 11 -55.36 54.19 -18.23
C ALA A 11 -54.37 53.25 -18.92
N SER A 12 -54.05 53.51 -20.19
CA SER A 12 -53.15 52.63 -20.96
C SER A 12 -51.66 52.87 -20.67
N LEU A 13 -51.27 54.08 -20.29
CA LEU A 13 -49.87 54.38 -20.02
C LEU A 13 -49.39 53.82 -18.67
N LEU A 14 -50.28 53.73 -17.67
CA LEU A 14 -49.99 53.20 -16.38
C LEU A 14 -49.86 51.65 -16.43
N LEU A 15 -50.70 50.99 -17.27
CA LEU A 15 -50.62 49.55 -17.48
C LEU A 15 -49.32 49.14 -18.22
N TYR A 16 -48.91 49.96 -19.23
CA TYR A 16 -47.63 49.71 -19.93
C TYR A 16 -46.42 49.92 -19.01
N PHE A 17 -46.49 50.89 -18.10
CA PHE A 17 -45.40 51.15 -17.17
C PHE A 17 -45.30 50.03 -16.08
N ILE A 18 -46.42 49.51 -15.63
CA ILE A 18 -46.48 48.38 -14.70
C ILE A 18 -46.04 47.10 -15.39
N TYR A 19 -46.39 46.89 -16.67
CA TYR A 19 -45.93 45.72 -17.43
C TYR A 19 -44.41 45.79 -17.73
N PHE A 20 -43.91 46.98 -18.00
CA PHE A 20 -42.48 47.21 -18.23
C PHE A 20 -41.67 47.06 -16.93
N LEU A 21 -42.15 47.50 -15.80
CA LEU A 21 -41.53 47.29 -14.47
C LEU A 21 -41.60 45.82 -14.10
N PHE A 22 -42.67 45.10 -14.39
CA PHE A 22 -42.77 43.66 -14.11
C PHE A 22 -41.88 42.82 -15.03
N CYS A 23 -41.75 43.16 -16.28
CA CYS A 23 -40.82 42.49 -17.19
C CYS A 23 -39.35 42.79 -16.87
N THR A 24 -39.00 44.02 -16.46
CA THR A 24 -37.65 44.34 -16.00
C THR A 24 -37.32 43.69 -14.67
N PHE A 25 -38.28 43.57 -13.77
CA PHE A 25 -38.09 42.85 -12.49
C PHE A 25 -38.00 41.33 -12.69
N TYR A 26 -38.73 40.74 -13.66
CA TYR A 26 -38.58 39.33 -14.00
C TYR A 26 -37.24 39.08 -14.75
N PHE A 27 -36.72 40.04 -15.55
CA PHE A 27 -35.44 39.90 -16.21
C PHE A 27 -34.27 40.10 -15.26
N VAL A 28 -34.42 40.85 -14.18
CA VAL A 28 -33.36 41.01 -13.14
C VAL A 28 -33.40 39.84 -12.17
N LEU A 29 -34.54 39.11 -11.98
CA LEU A 29 -34.57 37.90 -11.16
C LEU A 29 -34.23 36.62 -11.90
N SER A 30 -34.13 36.66 -13.24
CA SER A 30 -33.68 35.50 -14.06
C SER A 30 -32.20 35.52 -14.43
N ALA A 31 -31.47 36.50 -13.96
CA ALA A 31 -30.01 36.60 -14.16
C ALA A 31 -29.30 36.53 -12.83
N THR A 32 -29.28 35.40 -12.19
CA THR A 32 -28.15 34.90 -11.36
C THR A 32 -28.54 33.59 -10.65
N HIS A 33 -28.98 32.60 -11.34
CA HIS A 33 -28.55 31.28 -10.94
C HIS A 33 -27.20 31.02 -11.64
N VAL A 34 -26.17 31.70 -11.22
CA VAL A 34 -24.83 31.14 -11.27
C VAL A 34 -24.92 29.89 -10.36
N SER A 35 -25.16 28.77 -10.98
CA SER A 35 -25.00 27.49 -10.31
C SER A 35 -23.56 27.52 -9.81
N ALA A 36 -23.37 27.74 -8.51
CA ALA A 36 -22.08 27.62 -7.91
C ALA A 36 -21.58 26.21 -8.26
N GLN A 37 -20.59 26.15 -9.15
CA GLN A 37 -20.06 24.88 -9.61
C GLN A 37 -19.58 24.13 -8.36
N SER A 38 -20.32 23.07 -7.99
CA SER A 38 -20.00 22.31 -6.81
C SER A 38 -18.69 21.55 -7.03
N ILE A 39 -17.67 21.88 -6.27
CA ILE A 39 -16.40 21.17 -6.26
C ILE A 39 -16.47 19.86 -5.47
N LYS A 40 -17.56 19.64 -4.75
CA LYS A 40 -17.79 18.41 -3.98
C LYS A 40 -17.73 17.18 -4.88
N GLY A 41 -17.09 16.11 -4.37
CA GLY A 41 -16.92 14.84 -5.05
C GLY A 41 -15.45 14.40 -5.09
N ALA A 42 -15.20 13.35 -5.84
CA ALA A 42 -13.84 12.84 -6.02
C ALA A 42 -13.19 13.44 -7.27
N TRP A 43 -11.89 13.73 -7.17
CA TRP A 43 -11.06 14.30 -8.23
C TRP A 43 -9.78 13.51 -8.34
N LYS A 44 -9.48 12.99 -9.54
CA LYS A 44 -8.30 12.17 -9.80
C LYS A 44 -7.31 12.90 -10.71
N GLY A 45 -6.03 12.81 -10.38
CA GLY A 45 -4.91 13.25 -11.23
C GLY A 45 -3.75 12.27 -11.19
N GLU A 46 -2.87 12.37 -12.16
CA GLU A 46 -1.65 11.56 -12.28
C GLU A 46 -0.43 12.44 -12.04
N LEU A 47 0.26 12.20 -10.94
CA LEU A 47 1.51 12.89 -10.60
C LEU A 47 2.69 12.12 -11.20
N ASN A 48 3.40 12.73 -12.13
CA ASN A 48 4.52 12.11 -12.82
C ASN A 48 5.85 12.56 -12.21
N ILE A 49 6.56 11.64 -11.54
CA ILE A 49 7.86 11.91 -10.90
C ILE A 49 8.87 10.87 -11.40
N SER A 50 9.96 11.34 -11.99
CA SER A 50 11.09 10.48 -12.43
C SER A 50 10.68 9.25 -13.27
N GLY A 51 9.65 9.42 -14.13
CA GLY A 51 9.15 8.35 -14.99
C GLY A 51 8.13 7.40 -14.35
N MET A 52 7.79 7.63 -13.08
CA MET A 52 6.70 6.93 -12.39
C MET A 52 5.44 7.80 -12.39
N SER A 53 4.28 7.20 -12.68
CA SER A 53 2.98 7.83 -12.54
C SER A 53 2.34 7.40 -11.22
N LEU A 54 2.02 8.39 -10.39
CA LEU A 54 1.37 8.21 -9.09
C LEU A 54 -0.03 8.80 -9.17
N PRO A 55 -1.08 7.98 -9.25
CA PRO A 55 -2.44 8.47 -9.17
C PRO A 55 -2.74 9.02 -7.79
N LEU A 56 -3.30 10.24 -7.73
CA LEU A 56 -3.82 10.86 -6.52
C LEU A 56 -5.33 11.08 -6.68
N ILE A 57 -6.09 10.80 -5.63
CA ILE A 57 -7.55 11.02 -5.61
C ILE A 57 -7.89 11.89 -4.42
N PHE A 58 -8.47 13.06 -4.65
CA PHE A 58 -8.97 13.94 -3.60
C PHE A 58 -10.48 13.75 -3.47
N HIS A 59 -10.94 13.41 -2.26
CA HIS A 59 -12.35 13.34 -1.91
C HIS A 59 -12.72 14.63 -1.19
N ILE A 60 -13.46 15.51 -1.86
CA ILE A 60 -13.85 16.82 -1.32
C ILE A 60 -15.30 16.77 -0.88
N ASP A 61 -15.58 17.16 0.36
CA ASP A 61 -16.91 17.30 0.92
C ASP A 61 -17.12 18.73 1.47
N SER A 62 -18.36 19.09 1.71
CA SER A 62 -18.76 20.39 2.26
C SER A 62 -19.30 20.22 3.67
N THR A 63 -18.88 21.09 4.57
CA THR A 63 -19.40 21.22 5.94
C THR A 63 -20.02 22.59 6.12
N GLN A 64 -20.64 22.84 7.29
CA GLN A 64 -21.11 24.18 7.64
C GLN A 64 -19.98 25.23 7.76
N GLN A 65 -18.73 24.77 7.92
CA GLN A 65 -17.55 25.62 8.13
C GLN A 65 -16.69 25.77 6.86
N GLY A 66 -17.08 25.14 5.73
CA GLY A 66 -16.36 25.18 4.48
C GLY A 66 -16.11 23.79 3.88
N PHE A 67 -15.09 23.68 3.03
CA PHE A 67 -14.72 22.42 2.42
C PHE A 67 -13.73 21.66 3.31
N VAL A 68 -13.86 20.33 3.28
CA VAL A 68 -12.91 19.39 3.88
C VAL A 68 -12.54 18.36 2.83
N SER A 69 -11.35 17.80 2.90
CA SER A 69 -10.99 16.73 1.98
C SER A 69 -10.10 15.67 2.60
N THR A 70 -10.02 14.53 1.92
CA THR A 70 -9.01 13.50 2.15
C THR A 70 -8.34 13.18 0.82
N MET A 71 -7.13 12.66 0.89
CA MET A 71 -6.36 12.23 -0.28
C MET A 71 -6.11 10.72 -0.22
N ASP A 72 -6.31 10.03 -1.35
CA ASP A 72 -5.83 8.67 -1.55
C ASP A 72 -4.61 8.69 -2.47
N SER A 73 -3.64 7.81 -2.19
CA SER A 73 -2.52 7.49 -3.08
C SER A 73 -2.52 5.97 -3.35
N PRO A 74 -3.30 5.49 -4.33
CA PRO A 74 -3.51 4.06 -4.54
C PRO A 74 -2.23 3.26 -4.79
N SER A 75 -1.28 3.82 -5.53
CA SER A 75 0.01 3.17 -5.80
C SER A 75 0.89 3.00 -4.57
N GLN A 76 0.60 3.76 -3.51
CA GLN A 76 1.32 3.71 -2.23
C GLN A 76 0.48 3.00 -1.15
N GLY A 77 -0.68 2.43 -1.51
CA GLY A 77 -1.59 1.78 -0.56
C GLY A 77 -2.25 2.74 0.45
N ALA A 78 -2.06 4.05 0.31
CA ALA A 78 -2.55 5.03 1.26
C ALA A 78 -3.96 5.50 0.89
N LYS A 79 -4.88 5.48 1.86
CA LYS A 79 -6.29 5.91 1.70
C LYS A 79 -6.71 6.83 2.83
N GLY A 80 -7.54 7.81 2.50
CA GLY A 80 -8.18 8.67 3.49
C GLY A 80 -7.22 9.58 4.25
N ILE A 81 -6.06 9.93 3.67
CA ILE A 81 -5.11 10.86 4.29
C ILE A 81 -5.84 12.19 4.53
N PRO A 82 -6.03 12.64 5.78
CA PRO A 82 -6.75 13.87 6.05
C PRO A 82 -5.94 15.08 5.59
N THR A 83 -6.63 16.07 5.02
CA THR A 83 -5.99 17.35 4.67
C THR A 83 -6.13 18.35 5.81
N ASN A 84 -5.13 19.23 5.99
CA ASN A 84 -5.18 20.30 6.98
C ASN A 84 -6.03 21.48 6.48
N THR A 85 -5.97 21.75 5.18
CA THR A 85 -6.67 22.88 4.55
C THR A 85 -7.31 22.45 3.26
N THR A 86 -8.58 22.84 3.04
CA THR A 86 -9.27 22.72 1.76
C THR A 86 -10.05 24.00 1.53
N VAL A 87 -9.62 24.81 0.59
CA VAL A 87 -10.25 26.09 0.24
C VAL A 87 -10.57 26.12 -1.23
N PHE A 88 -11.80 26.52 -1.56
CA PHE A 88 -12.21 26.80 -2.93
C PHE A 88 -12.83 28.19 -3.00
N LEU A 89 -12.15 29.10 -3.69
CA LEU A 89 -12.57 30.49 -3.85
C LEU A 89 -12.20 30.99 -5.25
N ASN A 90 -13.08 31.72 -5.91
CA ASN A 90 -12.84 32.29 -7.24
C ASN A 90 -12.38 31.26 -8.30
N ASN A 91 -12.96 30.05 -8.27
CA ASN A 91 -12.57 28.90 -9.10
C ASN A 91 -11.14 28.38 -8.83
N GLU A 92 -10.50 28.77 -7.75
CA GLU A 92 -9.21 28.24 -7.33
C GLU A 92 -9.37 27.29 -6.16
N LEU A 93 -8.76 26.11 -6.29
CA LEU A 93 -8.71 25.08 -5.26
C LEU A 93 -7.33 25.06 -4.62
N LEU A 94 -7.29 25.16 -3.30
CA LEU A 94 -6.11 24.93 -2.47
C LEU A 94 -6.37 23.74 -1.56
N ILE A 95 -5.47 22.74 -1.58
CA ILE A 95 -5.45 21.63 -0.62
C ILE A 95 -4.05 21.53 -0.01
N GLN A 96 -3.97 21.41 1.34
CA GLN A 96 -2.69 21.28 2.04
C GLN A 96 -2.71 20.07 2.99
N ILE A 97 -1.57 19.37 3.04
CA ILE A 97 -1.30 18.28 3.98
C ILE A 97 0.07 18.56 4.61
N ASP A 98 0.05 19.19 5.78
CA ASP A 98 1.27 19.72 6.43
C ASP A 98 2.25 18.60 6.79
N LYS A 99 1.74 17.46 7.23
CA LYS A 99 2.55 16.30 7.64
C LYS A 99 3.52 15.81 6.55
N ILE A 100 3.17 16.00 5.29
CA ILE A 100 3.97 15.57 4.13
C ILE A 100 4.37 16.75 3.23
N GLN A 101 4.26 18.00 3.75
CA GLN A 101 4.56 19.23 3.04
C GLN A 101 3.97 19.31 1.63
N PHE A 102 2.74 18.87 1.51
CA PHE A 102 2.04 18.77 0.23
C PHE A 102 1.06 19.91 0.06
N VAL A 103 1.16 20.62 -1.05
CA VAL A 103 0.26 21.73 -1.42
C VAL A 103 -0.19 21.55 -2.86
N TYR A 104 -1.48 21.31 -3.05
CA TYR A 104 -2.09 21.38 -4.37
C TYR A 104 -2.71 22.75 -4.59
N LYS A 105 -2.46 23.37 -5.74
CA LYS A 105 -3.12 24.59 -6.24
C LYS A 105 -3.63 24.33 -7.63
N GLY A 106 -4.91 24.56 -7.87
CA GLY A 106 -5.50 24.35 -9.19
C GLY A 106 -6.66 25.28 -9.48
N LYS A 107 -6.91 25.56 -10.75
CA LYS A 107 -8.01 26.37 -11.24
C LYS A 107 -9.03 25.49 -11.94
N LEU A 108 -10.29 25.58 -11.54
CA LEU A 108 -11.41 24.92 -12.19
C LEU A 108 -11.61 25.55 -13.57
N VAL A 109 -11.36 24.78 -14.62
CA VAL A 109 -11.43 25.21 -16.02
C VAL A 109 -12.66 24.68 -16.74
N ALA A 110 -13.26 23.59 -16.24
CA ALA A 110 -14.50 23.01 -16.69
C ALA A 110 -15.24 22.36 -15.52
N GLN A 111 -16.50 21.96 -15.71
CA GLN A 111 -17.30 21.32 -14.65
C GLN A 111 -16.65 20.05 -14.06
N ASP A 112 -15.80 19.41 -14.85
CA ASP A 112 -15.15 18.13 -14.54
C ASP A 112 -13.60 18.20 -14.60
N ALA A 113 -13.01 19.40 -14.77
CA ALA A 113 -11.57 19.56 -14.93
C ALA A 113 -10.99 20.71 -14.10
N ILE A 114 -9.90 20.43 -13.38
CA ILE A 114 -9.09 21.42 -12.66
C ILE A 114 -7.66 21.30 -13.16
N ASN A 115 -7.12 22.37 -13.74
CA ASN A 115 -5.71 22.46 -14.11
C ASN A 115 -4.92 22.98 -12.93
N GLY A 116 -3.85 22.30 -12.55
CA GLY A 116 -3.11 22.70 -11.38
C GLY A 116 -1.74 22.05 -11.26
N GLU A 117 -1.16 22.27 -10.10
CA GLU A 117 0.16 21.79 -9.73
C GLU A 117 0.20 21.36 -8.27
N VAL A 118 1.08 20.45 -7.98
CA VAL A 118 1.44 20.03 -6.62
C VAL A 118 2.82 20.57 -6.31
N THR A 119 2.95 21.24 -5.19
CA THR A 119 4.25 21.52 -4.58
C THR A 119 4.43 20.59 -3.39
N GLN A 120 5.51 19.82 -3.41
CA GLN A 120 5.89 18.94 -2.31
C GLN A 120 7.39 19.03 -2.10
N HIS A 121 7.83 19.27 -0.87
CA HIS A 121 9.24 19.43 -0.52
C HIS A 121 9.97 20.43 -1.44
N GLY A 122 9.35 21.59 -1.69
CA GLY A 122 9.92 22.65 -2.52
C GLY A 122 9.97 22.38 -4.03
N LYS A 123 9.55 21.20 -4.48
CA LYS A 123 9.45 20.84 -5.91
C LYS A 123 8.02 20.92 -6.39
N THR A 124 7.83 21.56 -7.55
CA THR A 124 6.50 21.72 -8.14
C THR A 124 6.36 20.82 -9.38
N PHE A 125 5.25 20.11 -9.44
CA PHE A 125 4.91 19.19 -10.53
C PHE A 125 3.52 19.52 -11.07
N PRO A 126 3.32 19.54 -12.38
CA PRO A 126 2.00 19.72 -12.97
C PRO A 126 1.13 18.48 -12.67
N ILE A 127 -0.09 18.72 -12.23
CA ILE A 127 -1.11 17.68 -12.06
C ILE A 127 -2.49 18.28 -12.32
N ASN A 128 -3.12 17.81 -13.39
CA ASN A 128 -4.48 18.17 -13.70
C ASN A 128 -5.43 17.14 -13.10
N LEU A 129 -6.48 17.64 -12.46
CA LEU A 129 -7.50 16.77 -11.87
C LEU A 129 -8.71 16.69 -12.81
N GLN A 130 -9.21 15.49 -12.99
CA GLN A 130 -10.48 15.21 -13.64
C GLN A 130 -11.49 14.77 -12.57
N ARG A 131 -12.75 15.14 -12.73
CA ARG A 131 -13.80 14.65 -11.82
C ARG A 131 -13.84 13.13 -11.88
N HIS A 132 -13.52 12.54 -10.78
CA HIS A 132 -13.57 11.10 -10.64
C HIS A 132 -14.99 10.70 -10.25
N VAL A 133 -15.82 10.42 -11.25
CA VAL A 133 -17.07 9.72 -10.98
C VAL A 133 -16.66 8.35 -10.46
N LYS A 134 -17.01 8.07 -9.19
CA LYS A 134 -16.87 6.72 -8.66
C LYS A 134 -17.65 5.84 -9.63
N GLN A 135 -16.94 5.26 -10.58
CA GLN A 135 -17.51 4.15 -11.31
C GLN A 135 -17.69 3.08 -10.23
N ASP A 136 -18.95 2.78 -9.88
CA ASP A 136 -19.29 1.74 -8.92
C ASP A 136 -18.88 0.32 -9.39
N SER A 137 -18.14 0.25 -10.46
CA SER A 137 -17.31 -0.88 -10.83
C SER A 137 -15.85 -0.52 -10.57
N VAL A 138 -15.36 -0.69 -9.33
CA VAL A 138 -13.98 -1.07 -9.13
C VAL A 138 -13.78 -2.25 -10.07
N LYS A 139 -13.02 -2.09 -11.16
CA LYS A 139 -12.74 -3.20 -12.07
C LYS A 139 -11.92 -4.19 -11.26
N LEU A 140 -12.61 -5.14 -10.65
CA LEU A 140 -11.99 -6.20 -9.87
C LEU A 140 -10.96 -6.89 -10.77
N LYS A 141 -9.80 -7.18 -10.23
CA LYS A 141 -8.86 -8.03 -10.96
C LYS A 141 -9.51 -9.40 -11.19
N PRO A 142 -9.24 -10.07 -12.32
CA PRO A 142 -9.98 -11.28 -12.71
C PRO A 142 -10.00 -12.41 -11.68
N GLN A 143 -9.03 -12.44 -10.76
CA GLN A 143 -8.91 -13.45 -9.73
C GLN A 143 -9.51 -13.06 -8.39
N GLU A 144 -10.01 -11.83 -8.23
CA GLU A 144 -10.65 -11.45 -6.98
C GLU A 144 -11.92 -12.27 -6.75
N PRO A 145 -12.06 -12.94 -5.61
CA PRO A 145 -13.22 -13.78 -5.34
C PRO A 145 -14.47 -12.94 -5.14
N ILE A 146 -15.58 -13.43 -5.68
CA ILE A 146 -16.90 -12.79 -5.63
C ILE A 146 -17.84 -13.67 -4.81
N ALA A 147 -18.64 -13.04 -3.93
CA ALA A 147 -19.69 -13.73 -3.17
C ALA A 147 -20.77 -14.31 -4.10
N PRO A 148 -21.45 -15.43 -3.70
CA PRO A 148 -21.33 -16.10 -2.40
C PRO A 148 -20.10 -17.01 -2.31
N PHE A 149 -19.46 -17.00 -1.11
CA PHE A 149 -18.28 -17.83 -0.86
C PHE A 149 -18.69 -19.23 -0.36
N PRO A 150 -17.98 -20.32 -0.76
CA PRO A 150 -18.23 -21.68 -0.26
C PRO A 150 -17.66 -21.93 1.15
N TYR A 151 -17.14 -20.90 1.80
CA TYR A 151 -16.58 -20.90 3.16
C TYR A 151 -17.19 -19.74 3.96
N GLU A 152 -17.06 -19.78 5.27
CA GLU A 152 -17.48 -18.70 6.15
C GLU A 152 -16.36 -17.65 6.29
N GLN A 153 -16.74 -16.38 6.42
CA GLN A 153 -15.82 -15.30 6.71
C GLN A 153 -16.25 -14.64 8.02
N GLU A 154 -15.37 -14.69 9.01
CA GLU A 154 -15.56 -14.00 10.28
C GLU A 154 -14.66 -12.77 10.33
N GLU A 155 -15.24 -11.58 10.53
CA GLU A 155 -14.49 -10.41 10.95
C GLU A 155 -14.11 -10.59 12.41
N ILE A 156 -12.83 -10.56 12.71
CA ILE A 156 -12.30 -10.83 14.05
C ILE A 156 -11.39 -9.71 14.52
N THR A 157 -11.24 -9.64 15.84
CA THR A 157 -10.18 -8.86 16.50
C THR A 157 -9.51 -9.71 17.57
N PHE A 158 -8.22 -9.48 17.77
CA PHE A 158 -7.46 -10.09 18.86
C PHE A 158 -6.47 -9.10 19.46
N ASN A 159 -6.26 -9.20 20.78
CA ASN A 159 -5.39 -8.28 21.48
C ASN A 159 -3.96 -8.79 21.47
N HIS A 160 -3.01 -7.88 21.29
CA HIS A 160 -1.61 -8.16 21.54
C HIS A 160 -1.38 -8.24 23.05
N PRO A 161 -0.84 -9.36 23.59
CA PRO A 161 -0.86 -9.64 25.03
C PRO A 161 -0.07 -8.65 25.88
N THR A 162 0.96 -8.04 25.33
CA THR A 162 1.88 -7.15 26.07
C THR A 162 1.91 -5.72 25.55
N ALA A 163 1.62 -5.48 24.27
CA ALA A 163 1.74 -4.16 23.67
C ALA A 163 0.43 -3.34 23.73
N GLY A 164 -0.68 -3.92 24.18
CA GLY A 164 -1.94 -3.21 24.46
C GLY A 164 -2.73 -2.76 23.23
N HIS A 165 -2.29 -3.07 22.01
CA HIS A 165 -3.04 -2.80 20.78
C HIS A 165 -3.88 -4.00 20.35
N THR A 166 -4.85 -3.75 19.48
CA THR A 166 -5.75 -4.76 18.93
C THR A 166 -5.50 -4.90 17.44
N LEU A 167 -5.37 -6.13 16.98
CA LEU A 167 -5.25 -6.47 15.57
C LEU A 167 -6.61 -6.92 15.03
N ALA A 168 -6.99 -6.43 13.85
CA ALA A 168 -8.24 -6.75 13.18
C ALA A 168 -7.97 -7.60 11.94
N GLY A 169 -8.79 -8.60 11.71
CA GLY A 169 -8.58 -9.53 10.61
C GLY A 169 -9.87 -10.16 10.10
N THR A 170 -9.71 -10.98 9.08
CA THR A 170 -10.76 -11.85 8.54
C THR A 170 -10.28 -13.30 8.63
N LEU A 171 -11.05 -14.14 9.31
CA LEU A 171 -10.83 -15.58 9.41
C LEU A 171 -11.76 -16.29 8.40
N CYS A 172 -11.17 -16.94 7.40
CA CYS A 172 -11.89 -17.76 6.43
C CYS A 172 -11.95 -19.20 6.93
N LEU A 173 -13.16 -19.74 7.15
CA LEU A 173 -13.39 -21.09 7.67
C LEU A 173 -14.04 -21.98 6.63
N PRO A 174 -13.38 -23.06 6.17
CA PRO A 174 -13.98 -24.03 5.25
C PRO A 174 -15.22 -24.68 5.85
N LYS A 175 -16.29 -24.80 5.04
CA LYS A 175 -17.53 -25.50 5.43
C LYS A 175 -17.46 -26.98 5.14
N GLU A 176 -16.73 -27.34 4.08
CA GLU A 176 -16.61 -28.73 3.63
C GLU A 176 -15.17 -29.24 3.82
N ASN A 177 -15.04 -30.46 4.25
CA ASN A 177 -13.76 -31.18 4.41
C ASN A 177 -12.66 -30.37 5.11
N PRO A 178 -12.90 -29.75 6.29
CA PRO A 178 -11.88 -28.99 6.98
C PRO A 178 -10.74 -29.91 7.43
N THR A 179 -9.51 -29.48 7.12
CA THR A 179 -8.29 -30.21 7.54
C THR A 179 -7.96 -30.02 9.02
N GLY A 180 -8.57 -29.05 9.69
CA GLY A 180 -8.17 -28.59 11.02
C GLY A 180 -6.95 -27.65 11.00
N ALA A 181 -6.33 -27.45 9.83
CA ALA A 181 -5.24 -26.51 9.66
C ALA A 181 -5.76 -25.08 9.50
N CYS A 182 -5.09 -24.13 10.14
CA CYS A 182 -5.25 -22.70 9.88
C CYS A 182 -3.91 -22.09 9.49
N VAL A 183 -3.92 -21.27 8.46
CA VAL A 183 -2.76 -20.53 8.00
C VAL A 183 -2.89 -19.07 8.39
N ILE A 184 -1.84 -18.48 8.96
CA ILE A 184 -1.72 -17.03 9.15
C ILE A 184 -0.95 -16.48 7.96
N LEU A 185 -1.50 -15.49 7.25
CA LEU A 185 -0.81 -14.75 6.20
C LEU A 185 -0.08 -13.56 6.82
N ILE A 186 1.20 -13.41 6.50
CA ILE A 186 2.12 -12.39 7.02
C ILE A 186 2.59 -11.53 5.87
N SER A 187 2.24 -10.26 5.89
CA SER A 187 2.51 -9.27 4.85
C SER A 187 4.00 -8.95 4.69
N GLY A 188 4.34 -8.37 3.55
CA GLY A 188 5.65 -7.79 3.27
C GLY A 188 5.86 -6.44 3.95
N SER A 189 6.99 -5.79 3.61
CA SER A 189 7.38 -4.49 4.19
C SER A 189 6.39 -3.38 3.86
N GLY A 190 6.26 -2.43 4.77
CA GLY A 190 5.37 -1.29 4.66
C GLY A 190 4.02 -1.52 5.35
N PRO A 191 3.19 -0.47 5.51
CA PRO A 191 1.90 -0.54 6.19
C PRO A 191 0.88 -1.27 5.31
N GLN A 192 0.67 -2.56 5.55
CA GLN A 192 -0.18 -3.42 4.73
C GLN A 192 -1.53 -3.69 5.39
N ASN A 193 -2.60 -3.64 4.58
CA ASN A 193 -3.87 -4.18 5.01
C ASN A 193 -3.88 -5.72 4.87
N ARG A 194 -4.89 -6.37 5.43
CA ARG A 194 -5.05 -7.83 5.43
C ARG A 194 -5.02 -8.53 4.06
N ASP A 195 -5.24 -7.77 2.98
CA ASP A 195 -5.24 -8.27 1.61
C ASP A 195 -3.89 -8.11 0.91
N GLU A 196 -2.92 -7.45 1.60
CA GLU A 196 -1.64 -7.01 1.02
C GLU A 196 -1.89 -6.23 -0.28
N GLU A 197 -2.82 -5.26 -0.20
CA GLU A 197 -3.29 -4.52 -1.37
C GLU A 197 -2.22 -3.61 -1.94
N LEU A 198 -1.74 -3.94 -3.13
CA LEU A 198 -0.69 -3.20 -3.82
C LEU A 198 -1.06 -3.01 -5.29
N MET A 199 -1.04 -1.77 -5.79
CA MET A 199 -1.28 -1.44 -7.21
C MET A 199 -2.57 -2.05 -7.79
N GLY A 200 -3.64 -2.14 -6.96
CA GLY A 200 -4.94 -2.69 -7.32
C GLY A 200 -5.01 -4.22 -7.29
N HIS A 201 -3.97 -4.89 -6.83
CA HIS A 201 -3.96 -6.33 -6.56
C HIS A 201 -4.19 -6.61 -5.08
N LYS A 202 -4.81 -7.76 -4.79
CA LYS A 202 -5.05 -8.27 -3.43
C LYS A 202 -4.58 -9.72 -3.32
N PRO A 203 -3.25 -9.96 -3.32
CA PRO A 203 -2.71 -11.31 -3.38
C PRO A 203 -3.14 -12.18 -2.21
N PHE A 204 -3.25 -11.64 -0.99
CA PHE A 204 -3.69 -12.41 0.16
C PHE A 204 -5.18 -12.74 0.13
N LEU A 205 -6.02 -11.89 -0.48
CA LEU A 205 -7.42 -12.23 -0.70
C LEU A 205 -7.57 -13.43 -1.64
N VAL A 206 -6.80 -13.44 -2.76
CA VAL A 206 -6.80 -14.53 -3.75
C VAL A 206 -6.25 -15.83 -3.15
N LEU A 207 -5.14 -15.75 -2.39
CA LEU A 207 -4.53 -16.90 -1.74
C LEU A 207 -5.46 -17.50 -0.67
N ALA A 208 -6.11 -16.65 0.12
CA ALA A 208 -7.04 -17.08 1.16
C ALA A 208 -8.28 -17.78 0.58
N ASP A 209 -8.87 -17.25 -0.49
CA ASP A 209 -9.98 -17.91 -1.19
C ASP A 209 -9.56 -19.28 -1.72
N TYR A 210 -8.39 -19.35 -2.37
CA TYR A 210 -7.88 -20.60 -2.91
C TYR A 210 -7.69 -21.66 -1.83
N LEU A 211 -7.07 -21.31 -0.69
CA LEU A 211 -6.80 -22.26 0.40
C LEU A 211 -8.08 -22.66 1.13
N ALA A 212 -8.99 -21.71 1.40
CA ALA A 212 -10.27 -22.01 2.04
C ALA A 212 -11.12 -22.98 1.23
N ARG A 213 -11.12 -22.88 -0.11
CA ARG A 213 -11.75 -23.86 -1.02
C ARG A 213 -11.09 -25.23 -0.99
N GLN A 214 -9.85 -25.36 -0.49
CA GLN A 214 -9.13 -26.62 -0.32
C GLN A 214 -9.28 -27.21 1.09
N GLY A 215 -10.15 -26.65 1.95
CA GLY A 215 -10.36 -27.13 3.32
C GLY A 215 -9.35 -26.60 4.35
N ILE A 216 -8.57 -25.59 4.00
CA ILE A 216 -7.56 -24.98 4.87
C ILE A 216 -8.09 -23.61 5.35
N ALA A 217 -8.27 -23.44 6.68
CA ALA A 217 -8.66 -22.14 7.24
C ALA A 217 -7.54 -21.10 7.04
N VAL A 218 -7.91 -19.81 6.90
CA VAL A 218 -6.94 -18.74 6.68
C VAL A 218 -7.27 -17.52 7.49
N LEU A 219 -6.31 -17.05 8.27
CA LEU A 219 -6.35 -15.75 8.94
C LEU A 219 -5.51 -14.75 8.18
N ARG A 220 -6.15 -13.63 7.78
CA ARG A 220 -5.53 -12.42 7.24
C ARG A 220 -5.82 -11.28 8.21
N TYR A 221 -4.85 -10.46 8.54
CA TYR A 221 -5.05 -9.33 9.47
C TYR A 221 -4.36 -8.07 8.96
N ASP A 222 -4.88 -6.91 9.34
CA ASP A 222 -4.27 -5.62 9.07
C ASP A 222 -3.07 -5.44 10.01
N ASP A 223 -1.95 -4.94 9.49
CA ASP A 223 -0.78 -4.63 10.32
C ASP A 223 -1.13 -3.63 11.43
N ARG A 224 -0.35 -3.60 12.51
CA ARG A 224 -0.52 -2.60 13.57
C ARG A 224 -0.57 -1.19 13.02
N GLY A 225 -1.57 -0.39 13.43
CA GLY A 225 -1.78 0.98 12.97
C GLY A 225 -2.32 1.11 11.54
N VAL A 226 -2.74 0.00 10.91
CA VAL A 226 -3.28 -0.02 9.56
C VAL A 226 -4.73 -0.53 9.56
N GLY A 227 -5.55 -0.06 8.64
CA GLY A 227 -6.92 -0.50 8.45
C GLY A 227 -7.76 -0.39 9.71
N LYS A 228 -8.20 -1.53 10.27
CA LYS A 228 -8.96 -1.59 11.53
C LYS A 228 -8.11 -1.97 12.74
N SER A 229 -6.82 -2.24 12.56
CA SER A 229 -5.87 -2.52 13.65
C SER A 229 -5.45 -1.24 14.33
N THR A 230 -5.31 -1.28 15.66
CA THR A 230 -4.74 -0.19 16.45
C THR A 230 -3.23 -0.37 16.63
N GLY A 231 -2.59 0.55 17.33
CA GLY A 231 -1.12 0.57 17.50
C GLY A 231 -0.45 1.60 16.61
N ASP A 232 0.87 1.59 16.58
CA ASP A 232 1.68 2.53 15.81
C ASP A 232 2.65 1.77 14.89
N PHE A 233 2.44 1.91 13.58
CA PHE A 233 3.31 1.34 12.56
C PHE A 233 4.65 2.08 12.49
N SER A 234 4.68 3.38 12.74
CA SER A 234 5.86 4.23 12.49
C SER A 234 7.07 3.87 13.36
N VAL A 235 6.82 3.26 14.53
CA VAL A 235 7.87 2.82 15.47
C VAL A 235 8.14 1.32 15.38
N ALA A 236 7.39 0.59 14.56
CA ALA A 236 7.49 -0.86 14.46
C ALA A 236 8.79 -1.29 13.77
N THR A 237 9.25 -2.47 14.14
CA THR A 237 10.36 -3.19 13.51
C THR A 237 9.88 -4.58 13.10
N THR A 238 10.65 -5.30 12.30
CA THR A 238 10.37 -6.72 12.00
C THR A 238 10.15 -7.55 13.26
N GLU A 239 10.87 -7.23 14.35
CA GLU A 239 10.70 -7.89 15.65
C GLU A 239 9.31 -7.68 16.25
N TYR A 240 8.76 -6.46 16.11
CA TYR A 240 7.41 -6.18 16.57
C TYR A 240 6.36 -6.96 15.76
N PHE A 241 6.55 -7.10 14.45
CA PHE A 241 5.66 -7.91 13.62
C PHE A 241 5.73 -9.40 13.96
N VAL A 242 6.90 -9.92 14.38
CA VAL A 242 6.99 -11.28 14.94
C VAL A 242 6.04 -11.43 16.13
N THR A 243 6.01 -10.48 17.06
CA THR A 243 5.11 -10.54 18.23
C THR A 243 3.64 -10.45 17.89
N ASP A 244 3.28 -9.74 16.80
CA ASP A 244 1.91 -9.70 16.27
C ASP A 244 1.46 -11.08 15.73
N VAL A 245 2.35 -11.79 15.05
CA VAL A 245 2.08 -13.16 14.60
C VAL A 245 1.94 -14.12 15.79
N GLU A 246 2.75 -13.96 16.84
CA GLU A 246 2.64 -14.75 18.07
C GLU A 246 1.30 -14.50 18.79
N ALA A 247 0.79 -13.26 18.76
CA ALA A 247 -0.56 -12.93 19.23
C ALA A 247 -1.65 -13.62 18.39
N ALA A 248 -1.49 -13.64 17.07
CA ALA A 248 -2.40 -14.37 16.18
C ALA A 248 -2.39 -15.88 16.42
N ILE A 249 -1.22 -16.49 16.66
CA ILE A 249 -1.10 -17.90 17.06
C ILE A 249 -1.85 -18.16 18.36
N SER A 250 -1.67 -17.31 19.36
CA SER A 250 -2.35 -17.43 20.65
C SER A 250 -3.86 -17.36 20.51
N TYR A 251 -4.36 -16.43 19.68
CA TYR A 251 -5.79 -16.34 19.36
C TYR A 251 -6.32 -17.62 18.71
N LEU A 252 -5.62 -18.14 17.69
CA LEU A 252 -6.05 -19.33 16.95
C LEU A 252 -6.01 -20.61 17.81
N ASN A 253 -5.05 -20.74 18.73
CA ASN A 253 -4.97 -21.87 19.64
C ASN A 253 -6.18 -21.95 20.59
N ALA A 254 -6.86 -20.84 20.85
CA ALA A 254 -8.10 -20.81 21.64
C ALA A 254 -9.36 -21.14 20.80
N ARG A 255 -9.25 -21.26 19.47
CA ARG A 255 -10.40 -21.50 18.56
C ARG A 255 -10.69 -22.98 18.40
N LYS A 256 -11.95 -23.36 18.63
CA LYS A 256 -12.41 -24.73 18.36
C LYS A 256 -12.31 -25.04 16.85
N GLY A 257 -11.91 -26.27 16.53
CA GLY A 257 -11.80 -26.74 15.16
C GLY A 257 -10.47 -26.43 14.47
N ILE A 258 -9.61 -25.59 15.08
CA ILE A 258 -8.23 -25.37 14.63
C ILE A 258 -7.32 -26.24 15.47
N THR A 259 -6.66 -27.19 14.83
CA THR A 259 -5.78 -28.17 15.51
C THR A 259 -4.32 -28.03 15.10
N SER A 260 -4.04 -27.20 14.10
CA SER A 260 -2.70 -27.02 13.56
C SER A 260 -2.56 -25.65 12.92
N ILE A 261 -1.44 -24.98 13.17
CA ILE A 261 -1.14 -23.64 12.64
C ILE A 261 0.05 -23.72 11.70
N GLY A 262 -0.12 -23.11 10.50
CA GLY A 262 0.93 -22.83 9.55
C GLY A 262 1.09 -21.33 9.32
N LEU A 263 2.25 -20.91 8.84
CA LEU A 263 2.53 -19.52 8.49
C LEU A 263 2.82 -19.43 6.99
N ILE A 264 2.28 -18.44 6.32
CA ILE A 264 2.67 -18.07 4.96
C ILE A 264 3.07 -16.62 4.97
N GLY A 265 4.35 -16.32 4.76
CA GLY A 265 4.86 -14.96 4.74
C GLY A 265 5.38 -14.56 3.36
N HIS A 266 5.03 -13.36 2.93
CA HIS A 266 5.51 -12.77 1.68
C HIS A 266 6.61 -11.74 1.96
N SER A 267 7.69 -11.75 1.17
CA SER A 267 8.79 -10.79 1.29
C SER A 267 9.35 -10.72 2.73
N GLU A 268 9.22 -9.61 3.45
CA GLU A 268 9.59 -9.52 4.88
C GLU A 268 8.82 -10.54 5.74
N GLY A 269 7.54 -10.78 5.45
CA GLY A 269 6.77 -11.85 6.10
C GLY A 269 7.39 -13.23 5.94
N GLY A 270 8.10 -13.45 4.82
CA GLY A 270 8.89 -14.66 4.60
C GLY A 270 10.14 -14.77 5.48
N VAL A 271 10.58 -13.68 6.12
CA VAL A 271 11.60 -13.68 7.18
C VAL A 271 10.95 -13.81 8.55
N ILE A 272 9.82 -13.15 8.77
CA ILE A 272 9.06 -13.24 10.02
C ILE A 272 8.63 -14.69 10.30
N ALA A 273 8.17 -15.42 9.28
CA ALA A 273 7.71 -16.80 9.45
C ALA A 273 8.77 -17.74 10.08
N PRO A 274 10.03 -17.84 9.63
CA PRO A 274 11.07 -18.62 10.31
C PRO A 274 11.49 -18.03 11.67
N MET A 275 11.41 -16.69 11.87
CA MET A 275 11.66 -16.11 13.19
C MET A 275 10.66 -16.63 14.21
N VAL A 276 9.36 -16.59 13.89
CA VAL A 276 8.28 -17.13 14.73
C VAL A 276 8.41 -18.64 14.91
N ALA A 277 8.62 -19.40 13.83
CA ALA A 277 8.73 -20.86 13.89
C ALA A 277 9.91 -21.33 14.73
N SER A 278 11.05 -20.64 14.68
CA SER A 278 12.23 -20.96 15.50
C SER A 278 12.02 -20.73 17.00
N ARG A 279 11.13 -19.80 17.37
CA ARG A 279 10.75 -19.49 18.76
C ARG A 279 9.60 -20.38 19.27
N ASN A 280 8.74 -20.81 18.35
CA ASN A 280 7.51 -21.55 18.67
C ASN A 280 7.45 -22.93 17.97
N PRO A 281 8.47 -23.81 18.11
CA PRO A 281 8.59 -25.03 17.30
C PRO A 281 7.48 -26.05 17.56
N SER A 282 6.83 -26.00 18.72
CA SER A 282 5.70 -26.89 19.06
C SER A 282 4.35 -26.37 18.52
N GLN A 283 4.24 -25.08 18.21
CA GLN A 283 2.98 -24.46 17.80
C GLN A 283 2.87 -24.31 16.28
N VAL A 284 4.00 -24.13 15.58
CA VAL A 284 4.04 -23.93 14.13
C VAL A 284 4.35 -25.24 13.42
N LYS A 285 3.37 -25.79 12.71
CA LYS A 285 3.49 -27.06 11.99
C LYS A 285 4.27 -26.95 10.69
N PHE A 286 4.12 -25.85 10.00
CA PHE A 286 4.81 -25.57 8.72
C PHE A 286 4.92 -24.08 8.45
N ILE A 287 5.88 -23.72 7.60
CA ILE A 287 5.98 -22.36 7.04
C ILE A 287 6.09 -22.42 5.51
N VAL A 288 5.50 -21.42 4.84
CA VAL A 288 5.70 -21.14 3.42
C VAL A 288 6.32 -19.76 3.30
N MET A 289 7.50 -19.69 2.72
CA MET A 289 8.21 -18.45 2.42
C MET A 289 7.94 -18.09 0.96
N LEU A 290 7.18 -17.02 0.73
CA LEU A 290 6.89 -16.45 -0.57
C LEU A 290 7.85 -15.28 -0.82
N ALA A 291 8.82 -15.44 -1.71
CA ALA A 291 9.84 -14.41 -1.97
C ALA A 291 10.53 -13.90 -0.67
N GLY A 292 10.68 -14.78 0.32
CA GLY A 292 11.36 -14.46 1.57
C GLY A 292 12.88 -14.42 1.37
N THR A 293 13.57 -13.48 2.04
CA THR A 293 15.02 -13.38 1.91
C THR A 293 15.75 -14.46 2.71
N GLY A 294 16.81 -15.00 2.11
CA GLY A 294 17.81 -15.84 2.75
C GLY A 294 19.12 -15.10 3.00
N LEU A 295 19.23 -13.87 2.50
CA LEU A 295 20.37 -12.98 2.68
C LEU A 295 20.12 -12.00 3.83
N PRO A 296 21.19 -11.48 4.48
CA PRO A 296 21.08 -10.38 5.43
C PRO A 296 20.38 -9.15 4.82
N GLY A 297 19.67 -8.38 5.64
CA GLY A 297 18.90 -7.22 5.19
C GLY A 297 19.72 -6.18 4.45
N LYS A 298 20.94 -5.88 4.91
CA LYS A 298 21.86 -4.99 4.20
C LYS A 298 22.17 -5.49 2.79
N ASP A 299 22.47 -6.78 2.65
CA ASP A 299 22.89 -7.37 1.37
C ASP A 299 21.73 -7.41 0.38
N ILE A 300 20.52 -7.73 0.85
CA ILE A 300 19.32 -7.72 -0.01
C ILE A 300 18.99 -6.32 -0.52
N LEU A 301 19.13 -5.27 0.29
CA LEU A 301 18.90 -3.89 -0.12
C LEU A 301 19.84 -3.45 -1.24
N PHE A 302 21.13 -3.81 -1.17
CA PHE A 302 22.07 -3.52 -2.25
C PHE A 302 21.75 -4.28 -3.53
N LEU A 303 21.40 -5.55 -3.41
CA LEU A 303 21.09 -6.40 -4.55
C LEU A 303 19.79 -5.94 -5.24
N GLN A 304 18.76 -5.63 -4.47
CA GLN A 304 17.51 -5.06 -4.94
C GLN A 304 17.74 -3.74 -5.69
N ASN A 305 18.48 -2.80 -5.08
CA ASN A 305 18.81 -1.53 -5.72
C ASN A 305 19.53 -1.74 -7.06
N GLN A 306 20.52 -2.64 -7.09
CA GLN A 306 21.27 -2.96 -8.30
C GLN A 306 20.37 -3.50 -9.41
N LEU A 307 19.53 -4.50 -9.10
CA LEU A 307 18.71 -5.19 -10.10
C LEU A 307 17.58 -4.30 -10.64
N ILE A 308 16.90 -3.57 -9.76
CA ILE A 308 15.82 -2.65 -10.17
C ILE A 308 16.39 -1.47 -10.96
N SER A 309 17.49 -0.87 -10.52
CA SER A 309 18.13 0.22 -11.25
C SER A 309 18.58 -0.22 -12.65
N LYS A 310 19.16 -1.41 -12.75
CA LYS A 310 19.60 -1.99 -14.04
C LYS A 310 18.39 -2.26 -14.96
N ALA A 311 17.30 -2.80 -14.45
CA ALA A 311 16.07 -3.02 -15.20
C ALA A 311 15.44 -1.71 -15.70
N ASN A 312 15.67 -0.61 -14.98
CA ASN A 312 15.22 0.73 -15.37
C ASN A 312 16.25 1.48 -16.26
N GLY A 313 17.30 0.79 -16.75
CA GLY A 313 18.28 1.34 -17.69
C GLY A 313 19.33 2.25 -17.08
N VAL A 314 19.51 2.24 -15.74
CA VAL A 314 20.57 2.99 -15.05
C VAL A 314 21.91 2.34 -15.33
N ALA A 315 22.92 3.14 -15.71
CA ALA A 315 24.27 2.66 -16.04
C ALA A 315 24.96 2.06 -14.80
N ASP A 316 25.73 0.97 -15.00
CA ASP A 316 26.43 0.26 -13.92
C ASP A 316 27.34 1.18 -13.08
N ALA A 317 27.97 2.19 -13.69
CA ALA A 317 28.79 3.17 -12.97
C ALA A 317 27.97 4.03 -11.98
N GLN A 318 26.75 4.42 -12.36
CA GLN A 318 25.84 5.16 -11.49
C GLN A 318 25.31 4.29 -10.36
N ILE A 319 24.98 3.03 -10.65
CA ILE A 319 24.55 2.04 -9.65
C ILE A 319 25.66 1.83 -8.62
N LYS A 320 26.90 1.63 -9.08
CA LYS A 320 28.07 1.48 -8.18
C LYS A 320 28.27 2.71 -7.30
N LYS A 321 28.14 3.92 -7.87
CA LYS A 321 28.24 5.17 -7.12
C LYS A 321 27.13 5.28 -6.05
N ALA A 322 25.89 4.95 -6.40
CA ALA A 322 24.76 4.95 -5.47
C ALA A 322 24.96 3.92 -4.34
N ASN A 323 25.40 2.72 -4.65
CA ASN A 323 25.66 1.69 -3.64
C ASN A 323 26.79 2.10 -2.70
N SER A 324 27.85 2.77 -3.20
CA SER A 324 28.93 3.29 -2.36
C SER A 324 28.44 4.39 -1.40
N LEU A 325 27.53 5.27 -1.83
CA LEU A 325 26.86 6.25 -0.96
C LEU A 325 26.00 5.54 0.10
N ASN A 326 25.14 4.61 -0.33
CA ASN A 326 24.27 3.85 0.57
C ASN A 326 25.10 3.11 1.64
N GLU A 327 26.23 2.53 1.28
CA GLU A 327 27.11 1.86 2.26
C GLU A 327 27.57 2.80 3.36
N LYS A 328 27.97 4.03 3.02
CA LYS A 328 28.38 5.04 3.99
C LYS A 328 27.23 5.54 4.84
N LEU A 329 26.06 5.78 4.22
CA LEU A 329 24.86 6.21 4.92
C LEU A 329 24.33 5.14 5.90
N PHE A 330 24.35 3.87 5.49
CA PHE A 330 23.95 2.76 6.36
C PHE A 330 24.92 2.58 7.53
N ALA A 331 26.21 2.71 7.29
CA ALA A 331 27.20 2.69 8.37
C ALA A 331 27.00 3.87 9.34
N LEU A 332 26.70 5.07 8.82
CA LEU A 332 26.45 6.26 9.64
C LEU A 332 25.26 6.05 10.59
N VAL A 333 24.11 5.62 10.06
CA VAL A 333 22.91 5.40 10.91
C VAL A 333 23.07 4.22 11.87
N LEU A 334 23.90 3.24 11.57
CA LEU A 334 24.13 2.11 12.48
C LEU A 334 25.11 2.46 13.63
N ASN A 335 26.01 3.42 13.40
CA ASN A 335 27.07 3.76 14.36
C ASN A 335 26.77 4.98 15.23
N SER A 336 25.72 5.75 14.93
CA SER A 336 25.30 6.92 15.72
C SER A 336 23.79 6.91 15.95
N GLU A 337 23.37 7.42 17.11
CA GLU A 337 21.97 7.74 17.45
C GLU A 337 21.74 9.25 17.52
N ASP A 338 22.80 10.05 17.42
CA ASP A 338 22.72 11.51 17.44
C ASP A 338 22.19 12.00 16.07
N SER A 339 20.94 12.45 16.05
CA SER A 339 20.27 12.94 14.86
C SER A 339 20.96 14.17 14.24
N ILE A 340 21.62 15.01 15.05
CA ILE A 340 22.36 16.20 14.58
C ILE A 340 23.62 15.78 13.86
N GLU A 341 24.37 14.85 14.45
CA GLU A 341 25.56 14.27 13.82
C GLU A 341 25.22 13.55 12.54
N ILE A 342 24.20 12.67 12.58
CA ILE A 342 23.72 11.93 11.39
C ILE A 342 23.34 12.90 10.28
N ARG A 343 22.58 13.95 10.56
CA ARG A 343 22.20 14.96 9.56
C ARG A 343 23.41 15.65 8.95
N LYS A 344 24.34 16.09 9.76
CA LYS A 344 25.57 16.79 9.32
C LYS A 344 26.41 15.93 8.40
N GLU A 345 26.72 14.71 8.82
CA GLU A 345 27.57 13.80 8.04
C GLU A 345 26.82 13.27 6.78
N ALA A 346 25.53 13.00 6.87
CA ALA A 346 24.73 12.62 5.70
C ALA A 346 24.69 13.74 4.65
N SER A 347 24.49 15.00 5.06
CA SER A 347 24.51 16.15 4.15
C SER A 347 25.84 16.24 3.39
N LYS A 348 26.97 16.04 4.08
CA LYS A 348 28.30 16.01 3.47
C LYS A 348 28.42 14.86 2.47
N LEU A 349 28.08 13.64 2.87
CA LEU A 349 28.14 12.46 2.02
C LEU A 349 27.29 12.64 0.76
N VAL A 350 26.04 13.07 0.90
CA VAL A 350 25.13 13.27 -0.23
C VAL A 350 25.65 14.34 -1.18
N SER A 351 26.21 15.45 -0.65
CA SER A 351 26.80 16.51 -1.46
C SER A 351 28.03 16.05 -2.26
N GLU A 352 28.85 15.15 -1.71
CA GLU A 352 30.02 14.57 -2.40
C GLU A 352 29.59 13.64 -3.56
N TYR A 353 28.46 12.96 -3.43
CA TYR A 353 27.99 11.96 -4.38
C TYR A 353 26.97 12.50 -5.40
N SER A 354 26.24 13.55 -5.08
CA SER A 354 25.26 14.17 -5.97
C SER A 354 25.94 15.11 -6.97
N SER A 355 25.49 15.07 -8.22
CA SER A 355 25.84 16.07 -9.22
C SER A 355 24.92 17.28 -9.24
N SER A 356 23.81 17.23 -8.50
CA SER A 356 22.82 18.29 -8.34
C SER A 356 22.74 18.74 -6.88
N ARG A 357 22.30 19.98 -6.66
CA ARG A 357 22.05 20.49 -5.31
C ARG A 357 20.94 19.64 -4.67
N VAL A 358 21.23 19.05 -3.53
CA VAL A 358 20.28 18.36 -2.67
C VAL A 358 19.69 19.40 -1.72
N THR A 359 18.37 19.46 -1.62
CA THR A 359 17.70 20.39 -0.70
C THR A 359 17.70 19.80 0.73
N ASP A 360 17.47 20.65 1.72
CA ASP A 360 17.31 20.20 3.10
C ASP A 360 16.13 19.24 3.23
N GLU A 361 15.05 19.45 2.47
CA GLU A 361 13.88 18.61 2.44
C GLU A 361 14.17 17.22 1.85
N ASP A 362 14.96 17.15 0.76
CA ASP A 362 15.39 15.86 0.18
C ASP A 362 16.23 15.07 1.20
N LEU A 363 17.09 15.77 1.95
CA LEU A 363 17.90 15.17 3.02
C LEU A 363 17.03 14.69 4.18
N ASP A 364 16.03 15.47 4.60
CA ASP A 364 15.12 15.08 5.68
C ASP A 364 14.32 13.84 5.33
N LEU A 365 13.83 13.72 4.09
CA LEU A 365 13.14 12.52 3.62
C LEU A 365 14.05 11.30 3.61
N LEU A 366 15.27 11.46 3.10
CA LEU A 366 16.25 10.38 3.11
C LEU A 366 16.53 9.91 4.55
N LEU A 367 16.76 10.85 5.45
CA LEU A 367 17.04 10.54 6.85
C LEU A 367 15.83 9.94 7.57
N ALA A 368 14.62 10.44 7.33
CA ALA A 368 13.41 9.86 7.88
C ALA A 368 13.24 8.38 7.47
N GLN A 369 13.64 8.02 6.27
CA GLN A 369 13.60 6.65 5.79
C GLN A 369 14.72 5.80 6.41
N ILE A 370 16.00 6.17 6.20
CA ILE A 370 17.14 5.32 6.58
C ILE A 370 17.40 5.28 8.09
N ASN A 371 16.92 6.26 8.84
CA ASN A 371 17.02 6.33 10.30
C ASN A 371 15.74 5.86 11.01
N SER A 372 14.74 5.37 10.27
CA SER A 372 13.54 4.80 10.89
C SER A 372 13.88 3.55 11.71
N PRO A 373 13.13 3.25 12.80
CA PRO A 373 13.34 2.05 13.61
C PRO A 373 13.35 0.77 12.79
N TRP A 374 12.40 0.66 11.84
CA TRP A 374 12.31 -0.48 10.94
C TRP A 374 13.57 -0.63 10.08
N PHE A 375 14.03 0.44 9.43
CA PHE A 375 15.15 0.37 8.49
C PHE A 375 16.45 0.02 9.22
N ARG A 376 16.73 0.64 10.38
CA ARG A 376 17.88 0.34 11.23
C ARG A 376 17.90 -1.13 11.66
N TYR A 377 16.74 -1.65 12.11
CA TYR A 377 16.59 -3.05 12.49
C TYR A 377 16.85 -3.97 11.27
N PHE A 378 16.22 -3.67 10.13
CA PHE A 378 16.33 -4.47 8.92
C PHE A 378 17.77 -4.55 8.38
N LEU A 379 18.54 -3.46 8.46
CA LEU A 379 19.97 -3.45 8.08
C LEU A 379 20.81 -4.49 8.84
N THR A 380 20.45 -4.79 10.08
CA THR A 380 21.17 -5.75 10.94
C THR A 380 20.55 -7.15 10.93
N LEU A 381 19.35 -7.29 10.34
CA LEU A 381 18.62 -8.55 10.33
C LEU A 381 19.30 -9.59 9.45
N ASP A 382 19.62 -10.73 10.03
CA ASP A 382 20.08 -11.92 9.30
C ASP A 382 19.07 -13.06 9.49
N PRO A 383 18.41 -13.55 8.43
CA PRO A 383 17.43 -14.62 8.54
C PRO A 383 18.04 -16.00 8.80
N ARG A 384 19.34 -16.18 8.51
CA ARG A 384 20.00 -17.50 8.55
C ARG A 384 19.98 -18.16 9.94
N PRO A 385 20.29 -17.46 11.06
CA PRO A 385 20.20 -18.06 12.39
C PRO A 385 18.81 -18.59 12.78
N TYR A 386 17.74 -17.99 12.26
CA TYR A 386 16.37 -18.44 12.49
C TYR A 386 16.04 -19.68 11.63
N LEU A 387 16.45 -19.67 10.36
CA LEU A 387 16.33 -20.82 9.46
C LEU A 387 17.12 -22.03 9.97
N GLU A 388 18.30 -21.81 10.55
CA GLU A 388 19.16 -22.86 11.17
C GLU A 388 18.53 -23.48 12.43
N LYS A 389 17.49 -22.86 12.99
CA LYS A 389 16.69 -23.37 14.13
C LYS A 389 15.29 -23.84 13.73
N THR A 390 14.93 -23.73 12.46
CA THR A 390 13.60 -24.09 11.97
C THR A 390 13.50 -25.60 11.75
N THR A 391 12.67 -26.27 12.53
CA THR A 391 12.49 -27.74 12.52
C THR A 391 11.18 -28.19 11.87
N CYS A 392 10.21 -27.30 11.72
CA CYS A 392 8.93 -27.60 11.07
C CYS A 392 9.08 -27.81 9.55
N HIS A 393 8.01 -28.20 8.86
CA HIS A 393 8.01 -28.30 7.39
C HIS A 393 8.19 -26.92 6.76
N VAL A 394 9.04 -26.82 5.72
CA VAL A 394 9.33 -25.55 5.01
C VAL A 394 9.13 -25.68 3.51
N LEU A 395 8.34 -24.77 2.94
CA LEU A 395 8.27 -24.55 1.50
C LEU A 395 8.78 -23.14 1.19
N ALA A 396 9.88 -23.01 0.46
CA ALA A 396 10.37 -21.72 -0.03
C ALA A 396 10.13 -21.61 -1.54
N LEU A 397 9.36 -20.60 -1.93
CA LEU A 397 9.03 -20.29 -3.32
C LEU A 397 9.56 -18.91 -3.70
N ASN A 398 10.07 -18.79 -4.92
CA ASN A 398 10.44 -17.48 -5.45
C ASN A 398 10.28 -17.43 -6.97
N GLY A 399 10.02 -16.24 -7.51
CA GLY A 399 9.93 -16.01 -8.95
C GLY A 399 11.30 -15.81 -9.59
N SER A 400 11.55 -16.40 -10.77
CA SER A 400 12.83 -16.21 -11.47
C SER A 400 13.06 -14.79 -12.01
N LEU A 401 12.02 -13.97 -12.07
CA LEU A 401 12.06 -12.55 -12.44
C LEU A 401 11.87 -11.63 -11.23
N ASP A 402 12.05 -12.13 -10.03
CA ASP A 402 12.01 -11.32 -8.83
C ASP A 402 13.28 -10.46 -8.73
N LEU A 403 13.12 -9.14 -8.88
CA LEU A 403 14.21 -8.17 -8.78
C LEU A 403 14.36 -7.58 -7.37
N GLN A 404 13.38 -7.83 -6.48
CA GLN A 404 13.43 -7.37 -5.10
C GLN A 404 14.12 -8.38 -4.21
N VAL A 405 13.75 -9.65 -4.33
CA VAL A 405 14.38 -10.78 -3.61
C VAL A 405 14.76 -11.84 -4.65
N PRO A 406 15.90 -11.69 -5.34
CA PRO A 406 16.25 -12.57 -6.45
C PRO A 406 16.37 -14.02 -6.03
N ALA A 407 15.71 -14.90 -6.79
CA ALA A 407 15.48 -16.31 -6.46
C ALA A 407 16.77 -17.09 -6.23
N LYS A 408 17.76 -16.92 -7.12
CA LYS A 408 19.00 -17.72 -7.13
C LYS A 408 19.77 -17.59 -5.82
N GLU A 409 20.00 -16.35 -5.38
CA GLU A 409 20.80 -16.05 -4.21
C GLU A 409 20.05 -16.43 -2.92
N ASN A 410 18.78 -16.06 -2.83
CA ASN A 410 18.00 -16.25 -1.61
C ASN A 410 17.61 -17.71 -1.39
N LEU A 411 17.11 -18.41 -2.41
CA LEU A 411 16.75 -19.83 -2.28
C LEU A 411 17.99 -20.70 -1.98
N ALA A 412 19.17 -20.35 -2.48
CA ALA A 412 20.41 -21.05 -2.16
C ALA A 412 20.77 -20.92 -0.67
N GLN A 413 20.68 -19.72 -0.10
CA GLN A 413 20.96 -19.48 1.31
C GLN A 413 19.94 -20.13 2.24
N ILE A 414 18.65 -20.04 1.91
CA ILE A 414 17.58 -20.74 2.64
C ILE A 414 17.88 -22.25 2.68
N LYS A 415 18.20 -22.85 1.54
CA LYS A 415 18.56 -24.27 1.46
C LYS A 415 19.76 -24.65 2.31
N ILE A 416 20.81 -23.79 2.32
CA ILE A 416 22.02 -24.02 3.14
C ILE A 416 21.65 -23.97 4.63
N ALA A 417 20.92 -22.95 5.06
CA ALA A 417 20.54 -22.77 6.47
C ALA A 417 19.66 -23.91 6.98
N LEU A 418 18.65 -24.34 6.20
CA LEU A 418 17.80 -25.47 6.57
C LEU A 418 18.55 -26.80 6.64
N LYS A 419 19.56 -27.02 5.78
CA LYS A 419 20.45 -28.18 5.89
C LYS A 419 21.29 -28.16 7.17
N LYS A 420 21.77 -26.97 7.59
CA LYS A 420 22.48 -26.82 8.87
C LYS A 420 21.58 -27.10 10.07
N ALA A 421 20.27 -26.79 9.97
CA ALA A 421 19.27 -27.17 10.95
C ALA A 421 19.01 -28.69 11.01
N ASN A 422 19.64 -29.50 10.17
CA ASN A 422 19.30 -30.91 9.93
C ASN A 422 17.82 -31.10 9.58
N ASN A 423 17.16 -30.08 9.02
CA ASN A 423 15.77 -30.18 8.59
C ASN A 423 15.71 -31.02 7.31
N VAL A 424 14.95 -32.11 7.35
CA VAL A 424 14.73 -33.01 6.19
C VAL A 424 13.38 -32.77 5.52
N HIS A 425 12.55 -31.91 6.11
CA HIS A 425 11.18 -31.63 5.68
C HIS A 425 11.09 -30.27 4.95
N PHE A 426 11.96 -30.00 3.99
CA PHE A 426 11.88 -28.76 3.24
C PHE A 426 11.88 -28.98 1.73
N LYS A 427 11.26 -28.01 1.03
CA LYS A 427 11.27 -27.90 -0.43
C LYS A 427 11.57 -26.48 -0.83
N VAL A 428 12.47 -26.30 -1.80
CA VAL A 428 12.85 -24.99 -2.36
C VAL A 428 12.54 -25.02 -3.85
N VAL A 429 11.78 -24.05 -4.35
CA VAL A 429 11.29 -24.03 -5.74
C VAL A 429 11.41 -22.64 -6.35
N GLU A 430 12.12 -22.54 -7.46
CA GLU A 430 12.11 -21.35 -8.32
C GLU A 430 10.98 -21.49 -9.35
N LEU A 431 10.17 -20.44 -9.50
CA LEU A 431 9.04 -20.38 -10.43
C LEU A 431 9.40 -19.52 -11.64
N LYS A 432 9.62 -20.17 -12.77
CA LYS A 432 10.06 -19.51 -14.00
C LYS A 432 9.04 -18.47 -14.49
N GLY A 433 9.53 -17.26 -14.77
CA GLY A 433 8.74 -16.18 -15.39
C GLY A 433 7.84 -15.43 -14.42
N LEU A 434 7.94 -15.68 -13.09
CA LEU A 434 7.18 -14.94 -12.08
C LEU A 434 8.04 -13.83 -11.46
N ASN A 435 7.38 -12.71 -11.13
CA ASN A 435 7.95 -11.57 -10.41
C ASN A 435 7.83 -11.74 -8.89
N HIS A 436 8.15 -10.69 -8.14
CA HIS A 436 8.06 -10.65 -6.67
C HIS A 436 6.65 -10.91 -6.12
N LEU A 437 5.60 -10.46 -6.80
CA LEU A 437 4.20 -10.68 -6.44
C LEU A 437 3.63 -12.02 -6.95
N PHE A 438 4.47 -12.91 -7.47
CA PHE A 438 4.07 -14.17 -8.09
C PHE A 438 3.15 -14.00 -9.31
N GLN A 439 3.27 -12.90 -10.03
CA GLN A 439 2.59 -12.64 -11.29
C GLN A 439 3.49 -13.07 -12.46
N LYS A 440 2.87 -13.51 -13.56
CA LYS A 440 3.60 -13.73 -14.82
C LYS A 440 4.06 -12.39 -15.39
N ALA A 441 5.35 -12.16 -15.43
CA ALA A 441 5.97 -10.90 -15.82
C ALA A 441 6.81 -11.03 -17.09
N LYS A 442 7.23 -9.90 -17.65
CA LYS A 442 8.15 -9.80 -18.79
C LYS A 442 9.57 -9.48 -18.33
N THR A 443 9.73 -8.48 -17.48
CA THR A 443 11.01 -7.99 -16.98
C THR A 443 11.19 -8.24 -15.48
N GLY A 444 10.09 -8.31 -14.73
CA GLY A 444 10.07 -8.39 -13.26
C GLY A 444 10.21 -7.03 -12.57
N SER A 445 10.32 -5.93 -13.33
CA SER A 445 10.36 -4.58 -12.77
C SER A 445 9.06 -4.27 -12.01
N PRO A 446 9.15 -3.64 -10.81
CA PRO A 446 7.97 -3.18 -10.09
C PRO A 446 7.04 -2.26 -10.92
N SER A 447 7.58 -1.58 -11.92
CA SER A 447 6.78 -0.74 -12.85
C SER A 447 5.78 -1.53 -13.70
N GLU A 448 5.92 -2.85 -13.82
CA GLU A 448 4.95 -3.69 -14.55
C GLU A 448 3.71 -4.04 -13.71
N TYR A 449 3.81 -4.07 -12.38
CA TYR A 449 2.82 -4.71 -11.49
C TYR A 449 1.41 -4.20 -11.72
N ALA A 450 1.20 -2.89 -11.79
CA ALA A 450 -0.12 -2.29 -12.02
C ALA A 450 -0.78 -2.72 -13.33
N ASN A 451 0.04 -3.01 -14.36
CA ASN A 451 -0.40 -3.31 -15.72
C ASN A 451 -0.64 -4.81 -15.96
N ILE A 452 -0.32 -5.67 -15.01
CA ILE A 452 -0.56 -7.10 -15.07
C ILE A 452 -1.99 -7.38 -14.58
N ASP A 453 -2.78 -8.18 -15.30
CA ASP A 453 -4.12 -8.56 -14.85
C ASP A 453 -4.09 -9.69 -13.81
N GLU A 454 -3.11 -10.60 -13.90
CA GLU A 454 -2.92 -11.70 -12.96
C GLU A 454 -2.49 -11.16 -11.60
N THR A 455 -3.22 -11.52 -10.52
CA THR A 455 -2.87 -11.15 -9.16
C THR A 455 -1.93 -12.16 -8.51
N PHE A 456 -2.20 -13.46 -8.71
CA PHE A 456 -1.38 -14.53 -8.16
C PHE A 456 -1.38 -15.73 -9.13
N ASN A 457 -0.21 -16.19 -9.53
CA ASN A 457 -0.12 -17.23 -10.54
C ASN A 457 -0.76 -18.56 -10.08
N PRO A 458 -1.68 -19.16 -10.87
CA PRO A 458 -2.38 -20.38 -10.50
C PRO A 458 -1.46 -21.56 -10.19
N LYS A 459 -0.28 -21.64 -10.83
CA LYS A 459 0.71 -22.68 -10.56
C LYS A 459 1.31 -22.54 -9.17
N ALA A 460 1.57 -21.31 -8.74
CA ALA A 460 2.08 -21.06 -7.39
C ALA A 460 1.02 -21.42 -6.34
N LEU A 461 -0.25 -21.01 -6.54
CA LEU A 461 -1.37 -21.40 -5.68
C LEU A 461 -1.48 -22.93 -5.55
N GLN A 462 -1.43 -23.64 -6.67
CA GLN A 462 -1.50 -25.11 -6.69
C GLN A 462 -0.34 -25.78 -5.95
N ILE A 463 0.89 -25.25 -6.06
CA ILE A 463 2.06 -25.79 -5.37
C ILE A 463 1.87 -25.61 -3.86
N ILE A 464 1.43 -24.44 -3.41
CA ILE A 464 1.20 -24.12 -1.99
C ILE A 464 0.12 -25.05 -1.43
N GLY A 465 -1.07 -25.07 -2.02
CA GLY A 465 -2.19 -25.89 -1.50
C GLY A 465 -1.91 -27.38 -1.50
N LYS A 466 -1.36 -27.93 -2.60
CA LYS A 466 -0.99 -29.35 -2.67
C LYS A 466 0.07 -29.72 -1.65
N TRP A 467 1.08 -28.86 -1.43
CA TRP A 467 2.14 -29.13 -0.47
C TRP A 467 1.60 -29.10 0.97
N ILE A 468 0.75 -28.15 1.32
CA ILE A 468 0.11 -28.10 2.66
C ILE A 468 -0.72 -29.36 2.88
N LEU A 469 -1.58 -29.75 1.91
CA LEU A 469 -2.42 -30.95 2.04
C LEU A 469 -1.62 -32.25 2.15
N GLN A 470 -0.39 -32.31 1.63
CA GLN A 470 0.50 -33.47 1.79
C GLN A 470 1.00 -33.66 3.22
N ILE A 471 1.04 -32.59 4.05
CA ILE A 471 1.45 -32.66 5.45
C ILE A 471 0.39 -33.35 6.32
N TYR A 472 -0.87 -33.37 5.84
CA TYR A 472 -2.03 -33.92 6.56
C TYR A 472 -2.53 -35.26 6.00
N LYS A 473 -1.82 -35.82 5.04
CA LYS A 473 -2.03 -37.19 4.52
C LYS A 473 -1.11 -38.18 5.21
#